data_f09b9f5a21165160be1c166de85b47c1
#
_entry.id   f09b9f5a21165160be1c166de85b47c1
#
_cell.length_a   1.000
_cell.length_b   1.000
_cell.length_c   1.000
_cell.angle_alpha   90.00
_cell.angle_beta   90.00
_cell.angle_gamma   90.00
#
_symmetry.space_group_name_H-M   'P 1'
#
loop_
_entity.id
_entity.type
_entity.pdbx_description
1 polymer ?
#
loop_
_entity_poly.entity_id
_entity_poly.type
_entity_poly.pdbx_seq_one_letter_code
_entity_poly.pdbx_strand_id
1 'polypeptide(L)'
;MKKIISIFCLVLIAQYCFCWGFYGHKKINNYAVFLLPPQMMVLYKPYSEFLTEHAVDPDKRRYMLSQEGARHFIDIDHYGKYPYADLPRKWNDAVSKFSEDSLRVIGIGPWWVQIMLQRLTTAFKEKNQAKILKLSAEIGHYIADLHVPLHASSNHDGQLTNQKGIHGFWESRIPELLADKEWDFFIGKAEYIKNPGDFIWKRVLESGAAADTVLKFEKELNKSFSPDRKFSFENRNGVVIRQYSSAYAKAYNEKLKGMIERRMRQSIYAVASFWYTAWINAGQPDLTQLAQKEFSSEDQKEFDELNAAWRSNSERIDNHE
;
A
#
# COMPACT_ATOMS: atom_id res chain seq x y z
N MET A 1 22.55 53.86 11.54
CA MET A 1 21.71 53.07 10.62
C MET A 1 21.86 51.61 10.98
N LYS A 2 20.94 51.04 11.75
CA LYS A 2 20.95 49.62 12.12
C LYS A 2 20.18 48.85 11.05
N LYS A 3 20.87 47.95 10.35
CA LYS A 3 20.24 47.03 9.40
C LYS A 3 19.54 45.90 10.19
N ILE A 4 18.23 45.87 10.13
CA ILE A 4 17.40 44.77 10.63
C ILE A 4 17.47 43.67 9.57
N ILE A 5 18.16 42.57 9.89
CA ILE A 5 18.15 41.35 9.08
C ILE A 5 16.88 40.58 9.52
N SER A 6 15.84 40.58 8.68
CA SER A 6 14.68 39.73 8.83
C SER A 6 15.07 38.29 8.47
N ILE A 7 15.19 37.45 9.48
CA ILE A 7 15.32 35.99 9.29
C ILE A 7 13.92 35.48 8.97
N PHE A 8 13.68 35.21 7.69
CA PHE A 8 12.51 34.45 7.25
C PHE A 8 12.78 32.96 7.61
N CYS A 9 12.23 32.50 8.72
CA CYS A 9 12.14 31.06 8.98
C CYS A 9 11.16 30.43 7.95
N LEU A 10 11.73 29.86 6.90
CA LEU A 10 11.00 28.96 6.02
C LEU A 10 10.70 27.68 6.83
N VAL A 11 9.49 27.55 7.31
CA VAL A 11 8.99 26.30 7.88
C VAL A 11 8.73 25.36 6.71
N LEU A 12 9.71 24.52 6.40
CA LEU A 12 9.55 23.40 5.48
C LEU A 12 8.56 22.41 6.11
N ILE A 13 7.36 22.36 5.58
CA ILE A 13 6.37 21.38 5.95
C ILE A 13 6.71 20.11 5.15
N ALA A 14 7.42 19.19 5.80
CA ALA A 14 7.57 17.83 5.28
C ALA A 14 6.20 17.18 5.13
N GLN A 15 5.72 17.04 3.91
CA GLN A 15 4.54 16.26 3.59
C GLN A 15 4.96 14.81 3.41
N TYR A 16 4.84 14.00 4.47
CA TYR A 16 4.99 12.57 4.36
C TYR A 16 3.82 12.01 3.55
N CYS A 17 4.08 11.64 2.29
CA CYS A 17 3.17 10.86 1.49
C CYS A 17 3.33 9.38 1.90
N PHE A 18 2.40 8.84 2.67
CA PHE A 18 2.39 7.45 3.11
C PHE A 18 1.30 6.71 2.33
N CYS A 19 1.69 5.82 1.41
CA CYS A 19 0.79 4.85 0.77
C CYS A 19 0.13 3.97 1.84
N TRP A 20 -1.17 3.65 1.75
CA TRP A 20 -1.96 3.06 2.86
C TRP A 20 -1.44 3.43 4.26
N GLY A 21 -0.70 4.45 4.38
CA GLY A 21 0.18 4.79 5.48
C GLY A 21 0.81 3.54 6.09
N PHE A 22 1.92 3.65 6.72
CA PHE A 22 2.55 2.49 7.39
C PHE A 22 1.57 1.74 8.30
N TYR A 23 0.63 2.45 8.91
CA TYR A 23 -0.42 1.86 9.74
C TYR A 23 -1.31 0.88 8.97
N GLY A 24 -1.83 1.26 7.79
CA GLY A 24 -2.72 0.43 6.99
C GLY A 24 -2.04 -0.84 6.48
N HIS A 25 -0.85 -0.73 5.89
CA HIS A 25 -0.07 -1.89 5.43
C HIS A 25 0.25 -2.87 6.55
N LYS A 26 0.70 -2.36 7.70
CA LYS A 26 0.97 -3.17 8.89
C LYS A 26 -0.26 -3.93 9.36
N LYS A 27 -1.40 -3.27 9.45
CA LYS A 27 -2.68 -3.89 9.82
C LYS A 27 -3.12 -4.96 8.83
N ILE A 28 -3.03 -4.66 7.53
CA ILE A 28 -3.43 -5.59 6.46
C ILE A 28 -2.62 -6.87 6.55
N ASN A 29 -1.29 -6.80 6.61
CA ASN A 29 -0.44 -7.97 6.72
C ASN A 29 -0.67 -8.74 8.03
N ASN A 30 -0.79 -8.02 9.14
CA ASN A 30 -1.06 -8.64 10.43
C ASN A 30 -2.36 -9.46 10.43
N TYR A 31 -3.45 -8.86 9.99
CA TYR A 31 -4.75 -9.57 9.97
C TYR A 31 -4.78 -10.69 8.92
N ALA A 32 -4.07 -10.57 7.80
CA ALA A 32 -3.99 -11.61 6.78
C ALA A 32 -3.44 -12.94 7.33
N VAL A 33 -2.54 -12.90 8.33
CA VAL A 33 -2.01 -14.09 9.00
C VAL A 33 -3.12 -14.96 9.59
N PHE A 34 -4.13 -14.33 10.18
CA PHE A 34 -5.21 -15.05 10.88
C PHE A 34 -6.28 -15.64 9.96
N LEU A 35 -6.21 -15.36 8.65
CA LEU A 35 -7.08 -15.99 7.65
C LEU A 35 -6.48 -17.30 7.10
N LEU A 36 -5.20 -17.57 7.38
CA LEU A 36 -4.48 -18.73 6.85
C LEU A 36 -4.92 -20.04 7.51
N PRO A 37 -4.79 -21.18 6.80
CA PRO A 37 -5.06 -22.49 7.39
C PRO A 37 -3.99 -22.86 8.42
N PRO A 38 -4.28 -23.77 9.37
CA PRO A 38 -3.37 -24.17 10.43
C PRO A 38 -1.97 -24.57 9.93
N GLN A 39 -1.89 -25.24 8.77
CA GLN A 39 -0.63 -25.68 8.17
C GLN A 39 0.32 -24.53 7.78
N MET A 40 -0.23 -23.37 7.45
CA MET A 40 0.56 -22.16 7.20
C MET A 40 0.77 -21.35 8.47
N MET A 41 -0.21 -21.36 9.38
CA MET A 41 -0.11 -20.61 10.64
C MET A 41 1.05 -21.05 11.51
N VAL A 42 1.55 -22.29 11.37
CA VAL A 42 2.74 -22.77 12.12
C VAL A 42 3.97 -21.89 11.84
N LEU A 43 4.11 -21.37 10.62
CA LEU A 43 5.18 -20.44 10.25
C LEU A 43 4.75 -18.97 10.42
N TYR A 44 3.59 -18.60 9.93
CA TYR A 44 3.20 -17.19 9.82
C TYR A 44 2.87 -16.53 11.15
N LYS A 45 2.27 -17.28 12.09
CA LYS A 45 1.88 -16.73 13.39
C LYS A 45 3.07 -16.36 14.29
N PRO A 46 4.13 -17.20 14.46
CA PRO A 46 5.34 -16.81 15.18
C PRO A 46 6.05 -15.59 14.56
N TYR A 47 5.95 -15.42 13.24
CA TYR A 47 6.56 -14.30 12.52
C TYR A 47 5.58 -13.19 12.13
N SER A 48 4.42 -13.11 12.82
CA SER A 48 3.42 -12.07 12.52
C SER A 48 3.95 -10.65 12.73
N GLU A 49 4.81 -10.44 13.73
CA GLU A 49 5.49 -9.15 13.94
C GLU A 49 6.42 -8.81 12.78
N PHE A 50 7.23 -9.76 12.32
CA PHE A 50 8.07 -9.58 11.14
C PHE A 50 7.25 -9.18 9.91
N LEU A 51 6.18 -9.93 9.60
CA LEU A 51 5.28 -9.65 8.48
C LEU A 51 4.61 -8.28 8.58
N THR A 52 4.35 -7.84 9.82
CA THR A 52 3.77 -6.53 10.11
C THR A 52 4.78 -5.41 9.87
N GLU A 53 5.98 -5.51 10.46
CA GLU A 53 6.99 -4.46 10.38
C GLU A 53 7.59 -4.31 8.97
N HIS A 54 7.74 -5.42 8.24
CA HIS A 54 8.26 -5.44 6.88
C HIS A 54 7.19 -5.22 5.79
N ALA A 55 5.93 -5.04 6.17
CA ALA A 55 4.86 -4.66 5.24
C ALA A 55 5.12 -3.32 4.53
N VAL A 56 5.96 -2.47 5.09
CA VAL A 56 6.27 -1.11 4.58
C VAL A 56 7.64 -1.00 3.92
N ASP A 57 8.34 -2.10 3.76
CA ASP A 57 9.67 -2.10 3.14
C ASP A 57 9.68 -1.66 1.66
N PRO A 58 8.65 -1.97 0.84
CA PRO A 58 8.56 -1.42 -0.50
C PRO A 58 8.54 0.12 -0.51
N ASP A 59 7.79 0.76 0.39
CA ASP A 59 7.77 2.21 0.52
C ASP A 59 9.15 2.78 0.90
N LYS A 60 9.83 2.16 1.87
CA LYS A 60 11.18 2.56 2.23
C LYS A 60 12.14 2.48 1.04
N ARG A 61 11.98 1.46 0.17
CA ARG A 61 12.83 1.29 -1.01
C ARG A 61 12.57 2.30 -2.14
N ARG A 62 11.39 2.89 -2.23
CA ARG A 62 11.08 3.93 -3.24
C ARG A 62 12.13 5.05 -3.27
N TYR A 63 12.70 5.36 -2.12
CA TYR A 63 13.69 6.42 -1.96
C TYR A 63 15.12 6.02 -2.35
N MET A 64 15.35 4.73 -2.56
CA MET A 64 16.68 4.20 -2.90
C MET A 64 16.73 3.61 -4.30
N LEU A 65 15.61 3.11 -4.81
CA LEU A 65 15.52 2.42 -6.08
C LEU A 65 14.51 3.13 -6.99
N SER A 66 14.99 3.82 -7.99
CA SER A 66 14.15 4.55 -8.96
C SER A 66 13.07 3.70 -9.64
N GLN A 67 13.29 2.38 -9.72
CA GLN A 67 12.34 1.45 -10.32
C GLN A 67 11.22 1.02 -9.35
N GLU A 68 11.35 1.29 -8.05
CA GLU A 68 10.40 0.81 -7.05
C GLU A 68 9.05 1.49 -7.19
N GLY A 69 9.03 2.80 -7.39
CA GLY A 69 7.80 3.59 -7.45
C GLY A 69 6.75 3.02 -8.41
N ALA A 70 7.16 2.63 -9.62
CA ALA A 70 6.26 2.09 -10.63
C ALA A 70 5.51 0.80 -10.23
N ARG A 71 5.96 0.09 -9.19
CA ARG A 71 5.39 -1.18 -8.73
C ARG A 71 4.15 -1.01 -7.86
N HIS A 72 3.92 0.21 -7.34
CA HIS A 72 2.89 0.52 -6.36
C HIS A 72 1.54 0.87 -6.99
N PHE A 73 1.50 1.26 -8.27
CA PHE A 73 0.32 1.83 -8.89
C PHE A 73 0.17 1.43 -10.36
N ILE A 74 -0.93 1.86 -10.93
CA ILE A 74 -1.17 1.93 -12.37
C ILE A 74 -2.18 3.04 -12.66
N ASP A 75 -1.76 4.09 -13.35
CA ASP A 75 -2.63 5.17 -13.81
C ASP A 75 -3.49 4.68 -14.98
N ILE A 76 -4.52 3.89 -14.62
CA ILE A 76 -5.29 3.12 -15.61
C ILE A 76 -6.07 4.02 -16.57
N ASP A 77 -6.35 5.25 -16.18
CA ASP A 77 -7.01 6.28 -16.97
C ASP A 77 -6.20 6.73 -18.20
N HIS A 78 -4.89 6.49 -18.22
CA HIS A 78 -4.07 6.67 -19.43
C HIS A 78 -4.40 5.68 -20.55
N TYR A 79 -5.05 4.56 -20.25
CA TYR A 79 -5.38 3.52 -21.23
C TYR A 79 -6.79 3.63 -21.79
N GLY A 80 -7.43 4.80 -21.64
CA GLY A 80 -8.73 5.08 -22.21
C GLY A 80 -9.89 4.97 -21.23
N LYS A 81 -11.07 4.56 -21.74
CA LYS A 81 -12.30 4.49 -20.93
C LYS A 81 -12.49 3.10 -20.32
N TYR A 82 -13.15 3.06 -19.17
CA TYR A 82 -13.61 1.80 -18.56
C TYR A 82 -14.38 0.94 -19.58
N PRO A 83 -14.17 -0.36 -19.70
CA PRO A 83 -13.34 -1.24 -18.84
C PRO A 83 -11.87 -1.36 -19.29
N TYR A 84 -11.31 -0.39 -20.03
CA TYR A 84 -9.92 -0.36 -20.52
C TYR A 84 -9.56 -1.59 -21.36
N ALA A 85 -10.43 -1.93 -22.31
CA ALA A 85 -10.32 -3.14 -23.13
C ALA A 85 -9.03 -3.21 -23.96
N ASP A 86 -8.49 -2.04 -24.31
CA ASP A 86 -7.26 -1.92 -25.09
C ASP A 86 -5.97 -2.17 -24.31
N LEU A 87 -6.04 -2.25 -22.98
CA LEU A 87 -4.88 -2.54 -22.13
C LEU A 87 -4.66 -4.05 -22.02
N PRO A 88 -3.56 -4.59 -22.61
CA PRO A 88 -3.25 -6.01 -22.49
C PRO A 88 -2.97 -6.40 -21.05
N ARG A 89 -3.52 -7.53 -20.60
CA ARG A 89 -3.34 -8.03 -19.23
C ARG A 89 -2.05 -8.86 -19.06
N LYS A 90 -1.50 -9.35 -20.16
CA LYS A 90 -0.21 -10.05 -20.16
C LYS A 90 0.92 -9.05 -20.40
N TRP A 91 2.00 -9.19 -19.61
CA TRP A 91 3.13 -8.27 -19.65
C TRP A 91 3.75 -8.13 -21.05
N ASN A 92 4.06 -9.25 -21.71
CA ASN A 92 4.70 -9.22 -23.03
C ASN A 92 3.83 -8.52 -24.09
N ASP A 93 2.52 -8.72 -24.03
CA ASP A 93 1.59 -8.06 -24.94
C ASP A 93 1.51 -6.56 -24.65
N ALA A 94 1.56 -6.17 -23.37
CA ALA A 94 1.58 -4.78 -22.96
C ALA A 94 2.88 -4.08 -23.39
N VAL A 95 4.04 -4.72 -23.18
CA VAL A 95 5.35 -4.21 -23.63
C VAL A 95 5.38 -4.06 -25.15
N SER A 96 4.85 -5.02 -25.89
CA SER A 96 4.79 -4.96 -27.35
C SER A 96 3.92 -3.79 -27.86
N LYS A 97 2.88 -3.42 -27.09
CA LYS A 97 1.95 -2.34 -27.48
C LYS A 97 2.41 -0.95 -27.05
N PHE A 98 3.01 -0.83 -25.85
CA PHE A 98 3.26 0.47 -25.21
C PHE A 98 4.73 0.76 -24.89
N SER A 99 5.65 -0.17 -25.09
CA SER A 99 7.02 -0.21 -24.60
C SER A 99 7.13 -0.35 -23.05
N GLU A 100 8.22 -0.92 -22.59
CA GLU A 100 8.46 -1.11 -21.16
C GLU A 100 8.65 0.22 -20.43
N ASP A 101 9.38 1.16 -21.02
CA ASP A 101 9.63 2.48 -20.42
C ASP A 101 8.33 3.26 -20.20
N SER A 102 7.44 3.27 -21.19
CA SER A 102 6.12 3.91 -21.05
C SER A 102 5.27 3.25 -19.97
N LEU A 103 5.26 1.91 -19.89
CA LEU A 103 4.53 1.19 -18.86
C LEU A 103 5.05 1.51 -17.46
N ARG A 104 6.39 1.62 -17.30
CA ARG A 104 7.00 1.97 -16.01
C ARG A 104 6.64 3.39 -15.55
N VAL A 105 6.50 4.33 -16.45
CA VAL A 105 6.04 5.70 -16.11
C VAL A 105 4.59 5.70 -15.63
N ILE A 106 3.72 4.89 -16.27
CA ILE A 106 2.28 4.83 -15.97
C ILE A 106 1.97 3.86 -14.82
N GLY A 107 2.95 3.06 -14.40
CA GLY A 107 2.82 2.09 -13.32
C GLY A 107 2.59 0.66 -13.80
N ILE A 108 3.18 -0.29 -13.06
CA ILE A 108 3.22 -1.72 -13.42
C ILE A 108 2.68 -2.65 -12.31
N GLY A 109 2.04 -2.11 -11.30
CA GLY A 109 1.61 -2.83 -10.11
C GLY A 109 0.92 -4.18 -10.37
N PRO A 110 -0.09 -4.28 -11.27
CA PRO A 110 -0.79 -5.55 -11.49
C PRO A 110 0.08 -6.67 -12.07
N TRP A 111 1.04 -6.33 -12.93
CA TRP A 111 2.00 -7.31 -13.46
C TRP A 111 3.07 -7.65 -12.42
N TRP A 112 3.47 -6.66 -11.61
CA TRP A 112 4.44 -6.87 -10.55
C TRP A 112 3.94 -7.85 -9.48
N VAL A 113 2.69 -7.74 -9.04
CA VAL A 113 2.08 -8.69 -8.12
C VAL A 113 2.14 -10.13 -8.65
N GLN A 114 1.96 -10.34 -9.95
CA GLN A 114 2.06 -11.68 -10.55
C GLN A 114 3.51 -12.22 -10.52
N ILE A 115 4.51 -11.36 -10.75
CA ILE A 115 5.93 -11.71 -10.59
C ILE A 115 6.23 -12.07 -9.13
N MET A 116 5.74 -11.28 -8.17
CA MET A 116 5.94 -11.53 -6.75
C MET A 116 5.30 -12.84 -6.30
N LEU A 117 4.12 -13.20 -6.83
CA LEU A 117 3.47 -14.48 -6.57
C LEU A 117 4.33 -15.66 -7.05
N GLN A 118 4.94 -15.55 -8.23
CA GLN A 118 5.84 -16.59 -8.74
C GLN A 118 7.09 -16.73 -7.86
N ARG A 119 7.69 -15.62 -7.45
CA ARG A 119 8.84 -15.61 -6.54
C ARG A 119 8.50 -16.24 -5.19
N LEU A 120 7.36 -15.90 -4.63
CA LEU A 120 6.89 -16.48 -3.37
C LEU A 120 6.62 -17.99 -3.51
N THR A 121 6.00 -18.42 -4.61
CA THR A 121 5.82 -19.84 -4.93
C THR A 121 7.15 -20.59 -5.00
N THR A 122 8.16 -20.00 -5.62
CA THR A 122 9.51 -20.57 -5.69
C THR A 122 10.15 -20.64 -4.31
N ALA A 123 10.06 -19.60 -3.49
CA ALA A 123 10.57 -19.59 -2.12
C ALA A 123 9.95 -20.71 -1.25
N PHE A 124 8.65 -20.99 -1.43
CA PHE A 124 8.00 -22.13 -0.78
C PHE A 124 8.55 -23.48 -1.26
N LYS A 125 8.79 -23.66 -2.58
CA LYS A 125 9.39 -24.88 -3.13
C LYS A 125 10.81 -25.11 -2.59
N GLU A 126 11.58 -24.04 -2.47
CA GLU A 126 12.94 -24.05 -1.92
C GLU A 126 12.94 -24.22 -0.40
N LYS A 127 11.82 -24.09 0.27
CA LYS A 127 11.68 -24.08 1.75
C LYS A 127 12.63 -23.05 2.40
N ASN A 128 12.78 -21.90 1.77
CA ASN A 128 13.60 -20.81 2.27
C ASN A 128 12.76 -19.88 3.14
N GLN A 129 12.89 -19.99 4.46
CA GLN A 129 12.12 -19.26 5.43
C GLN A 129 12.20 -17.73 5.25
N ALA A 130 13.43 -17.18 5.19
CA ALA A 130 13.63 -15.74 5.09
C ALA A 130 12.99 -15.17 3.82
N LYS A 131 13.19 -15.83 2.67
CA LYS A 131 12.56 -15.44 1.41
C LYS A 131 11.03 -15.55 1.47
N ILE A 132 10.48 -16.61 2.08
CA ILE A 132 9.02 -16.78 2.23
C ILE A 132 8.46 -15.59 3.00
N LEU A 133 9.01 -15.27 4.16
CA LEU A 133 8.51 -14.21 5.02
C LEU A 133 8.67 -12.83 4.39
N LYS A 134 9.86 -12.53 3.84
CA LYS A 134 10.13 -11.27 3.14
C LYS A 134 9.19 -11.05 1.96
N LEU A 135 9.11 -12.02 1.05
CA LEU A 135 8.25 -11.91 -0.14
C LEU A 135 6.77 -11.87 0.23
N SER A 136 6.38 -12.53 1.33
CA SER A 136 5.00 -12.42 1.84
C SER A 136 4.69 -11.01 2.34
N ALA A 137 5.58 -10.41 3.11
CA ALA A 137 5.40 -9.04 3.57
C ALA A 137 5.28 -8.07 2.40
N GLU A 138 6.18 -8.17 1.43
CA GLU A 138 6.26 -7.28 0.27
C GLU A 138 5.09 -7.45 -0.71
N ILE A 139 4.68 -8.66 -1.05
CA ILE A 139 3.53 -8.86 -1.95
C ILE A 139 2.24 -8.36 -1.30
N GLY A 140 2.14 -8.46 0.03
CA GLY A 140 1.01 -7.92 0.79
C GLY A 140 0.89 -6.41 0.61
N HIS A 141 2.01 -5.68 0.61
CA HIS A 141 2.05 -4.25 0.33
C HIS A 141 1.48 -3.92 -1.05
N TYR A 142 2.05 -4.47 -2.12
CA TYR A 142 1.60 -4.16 -3.49
C TYR A 142 0.14 -4.55 -3.75
N ILE A 143 -0.33 -5.67 -3.17
CA ILE A 143 -1.74 -6.04 -3.26
C ILE A 143 -2.62 -5.00 -2.57
N ALA A 144 -2.21 -4.51 -1.40
CA ALA A 144 -2.95 -3.49 -0.66
C ALA A 144 -3.04 -2.18 -1.45
N ASP A 145 -1.95 -1.72 -2.06
CA ASP A 145 -1.90 -0.53 -2.92
C ASP A 145 -2.92 -0.62 -4.06
N LEU A 146 -2.99 -1.75 -4.74
CA LEU A 146 -3.94 -1.94 -5.85
C LEU A 146 -5.42 -1.97 -5.42
N HIS A 147 -5.70 -1.96 -4.12
CA HIS A 147 -7.04 -1.76 -3.58
C HIS A 147 -7.35 -0.29 -3.26
N VAL A 148 -6.36 0.59 -3.26
CA VAL A 148 -6.54 2.04 -3.08
C VAL A 148 -7.04 2.65 -4.39
N PRO A 149 -8.19 3.35 -4.41
CA PRO A 149 -8.68 3.97 -5.62
C PRO A 149 -7.69 4.93 -6.28
N LEU A 150 -6.96 5.69 -5.48
CA LEU A 150 -6.03 6.69 -5.96
C LEU A 150 -4.73 6.11 -6.53
N HIS A 151 -4.39 4.85 -6.26
CA HIS A 151 -3.32 4.12 -6.96
C HIS A 151 -3.72 3.62 -8.37
N ALA A 152 -4.94 3.93 -8.80
CA ALA A 152 -5.43 3.57 -10.13
C ALA A 152 -5.87 4.82 -10.93
N SER A 153 -5.25 5.99 -10.66
CA SER A 153 -5.58 7.25 -11.34
C SER A 153 -4.39 8.19 -11.40
N SER A 154 -4.21 8.82 -12.54
CA SER A 154 -3.21 9.89 -12.75
C SER A 154 -3.45 11.12 -11.85
N ASN A 155 -4.67 11.31 -11.34
CA ASN A 155 -4.99 12.33 -10.34
C ASN A 155 -4.87 11.78 -8.92
N HIS A 156 -3.81 11.05 -8.66
CA HIS A 156 -3.60 10.25 -7.45
C HIS A 156 -3.65 11.05 -6.13
N ASP A 157 -3.18 12.30 -6.11
CA ASP A 157 -3.22 13.15 -4.91
C ASP A 157 -4.19 14.34 -5.06
N GLY A 158 -5.08 14.30 -6.05
CA GLY A 158 -6.02 15.39 -6.31
C GLY A 158 -5.36 16.63 -6.89
N GLN A 159 -4.13 16.53 -7.41
CA GLN A 159 -3.35 17.64 -7.96
C GLN A 159 -4.04 18.28 -9.18
N LEU A 160 -4.80 17.51 -9.95
CA LEU A 160 -5.56 18.02 -11.10
C LEU A 160 -6.91 18.65 -10.72
N THR A 161 -7.36 18.45 -9.48
CA THR A 161 -8.68 18.91 -9.00
C THR A 161 -8.62 19.88 -7.83
N ASN A 162 -7.40 20.35 -7.49
CA ASN A 162 -7.12 21.24 -6.35
C ASN A 162 -7.52 20.61 -5.00
N GLN A 163 -7.22 19.31 -4.84
CA GLN A 163 -7.48 18.51 -3.64
C GLN A 163 -6.20 17.86 -3.10
N LYS A 164 -5.05 18.53 -3.30
CA LYS A 164 -3.73 18.00 -2.89
C LYS A 164 -3.75 17.53 -1.43
N GLY A 165 -3.17 16.34 -1.18
CA GLY A 165 -3.17 15.68 0.12
C GLY A 165 -4.33 14.71 0.36
N ILE A 166 -5.25 14.54 -0.63
CA ILE A 166 -6.37 13.63 -0.49
C ILE A 166 -5.93 12.16 -0.43
N HIS A 167 -4.80 11.83 -1.04
CA HIS A 167 -4.24 10.50 -1.03
C HIS A 167 -3.95 10.03 0.39
N GLY A 168 -3.03 10.70 1.07
CA GLY A 168 -2.69 10.39 2.45
C GLY A 168 -3.88 10.57 3.42
N PHE A 169 -4.82 11.46 3.10
CA PHE A 169 -6.04 11.59 3.87
C PHE A 169 -6.90 10.32 3.81
N TRP A 170 -7.11 9.78 2.60
CA TRP A 170 -7.94 8.60 2.38
C TRP A 170 -7.34 7.33 2.97
N GLU A 171 -6.06 7.08 2.72
CA GLU A 171 -5.42 5.81 3.03
C GLU A 171 -4.64 5.77 4.34
N SER A 172 -4.26 6.93 4.89
CA SER A 172 -3.51 6.99 6.14
C SER A 172 -4.35 7.56 7.27
N ARG A 173 -4.78 8.81 7.12
CA ARG A 173 -5.40 9.55 8.22
C ARG A 173 -6.72 8.94 8.68
N ILE A 174 -7.57 8.53 7.75
CA ILE A 174 -8.88 7.96 8.10
C ILE A 174 -8.73 6.59 8.76
N PRO A 175 -7.94 5.63 8.21
CA PRO A 175 -7.65 4.37 8.90
C PRO A 175 -7.04 4.55 10.30
N GLU A 176 -6.05 5.44 10.47
CA GLU A 176 -5.46 5.72 11.79
C GLU A 176 -6.49 6.19 12.83
N LEU A 177 -7.48 6.95 12.41
CA LEU A 177 -8.50 7.49 13.31
C LEU A 177 -9.61 6.49 13.64
N LEU A 178 -10.02 5.68 12.68
CA LEU A 178 -11.27 4.92 12.74
C LEU A 178 -11.09 3.41 12.84
N ALA A 179 -10.03 2.83 12.26
CA ALA A 179 -9.94 1.39 12.06
C ALA A 179 -10.02 0.58 13.36
N ASP A 180 -9.28 0.97 14.38
CA ASP A 180 -9.27 0.25 15.67
C ASP A 180 -10.54 0.49 16.52
N LYS A 181 -11.33 1.50 16.18
CA LYS A 181 -12.46 1.92 17.02
C LYS A 181 -13.82 1.58 16.42
N GLU A 182 -13.91 1.57 15.10
CA GLU A 182 -15.20 1.59 14.41
C GLU A 182 -15.32 0.46 13.36
N TRP A 183 -14.20 -0.15 12.89
CA TRP A 183 -14.23 -1.13 11.79
C TRP A 183 -14.14 -2.56 12.29
N ASP A 184 -14.81 -3.46 11.54
CA ASP A 184 -14.79 -4.89 11.80
C ASP A 184 -13.88 -5.62 10.78
N PHE A 185 -12.91 -6.35 11.31
CA PHE A 185 -11.99 -7.16 10.51
C PHE A 185 -12.23 -8.67 10.59
N PHE A 186 -13.42 -9.09 11.02
CA PHE A 186 -13.82 -10.48 10.90
C PHE A 186 -14.17 -10.79 9.44
N ILE A 187 -13.22 -11.35 8.68
CA ILE A 187 -13.27 -11.43 7.21
C ILE A 187 -13.54 -12.84 6.70
N GLY A 188 -13.17 -13.86 7.47
CA GLY A 188 -13.29 -15.27 7.07
C GLY A 188 -11.95 -15.96 6.88
N LYS A 189 -11.79 -16.75 5.83
CA LYS A 189 -10.59 -17.57 5.56
C LYS A 189 -9.99 -17.24 4.21
N ALA A 190 -8.68 -17.47 4.07
CA ALA A 190 -7.98 -17.43 2.80
C ALA A 190 -8.52 -18.52 1.85
N GLU A 191 -8.63 -18.19 0.57
CA GLU A 191 -9.07 -19.10 -0.48
C GLU A 191 -8.03 -19.22 -1.60
N TYR A 192 -8.01 -20.38 -2.25
CA TYR A 192 -7.17 -20.59 -3.43
C TYR A 192 -7.69 -19.77 -4.61
N ILE A 193 -6.83 -18.97 -5.21
CA ILE A 193 -7.17 -18.15 -6.38
C ILE A 193 -6.76 -18.89 -7.65
N LYS A 194 -7.73 -19.38 -8.41
CA LYS A 194 -7.48 -20.14 -9.65
C LYS A 194 -6.76 -19.29 -10.70
N ASN A 195 -7.14 -18.02 -10.86
CA ASN A 195 -6.57 -17.08 -11.82
C ASN A 195 -6.10 -15.80 -11.10
N PRO A 196 -4.89 -15.78 -10.49
CA PRO A 196 -4.40 -14.63 -9.74
C PRO A 196 -4.28 -13.35 -10.58
N GLY A 197 -3.93 -13.49 -11.87
CA GLY A 197 -3.89 -12.36 -12.80
C GLY A 197 -5.25 -11.69 -12.96
N ASP A 198 -6.29 -12.46 -13.27
CA ASP A 198 -7.66 -11.93 -13.43
C ASP A 198 -8.18 -11.34 -12.11
N PHE A 199 -7.83 -11.98 -10.98
CA PHE A 199 -8.22 -11.49 -9.67
C PHE A 199 -7.66 -10.10 -9.39
N ILE A 200 -6.35 -9.89 -9.57
CA ILE A 200 -5.72 -8.59 -9.27
C ILE A 200 -6.19 -7.51 -10.25
N TRP A 201 -6.35 -7.85 -11.54
CA TRP A 201 -6.88 -6.91 -12.51
C TRP A 201 -8.30 -6.47 -12.20
N LYS A 202 -9.14 -7.36 -11.69
CA LYS A 202 -10.48 -6.98 -11.22
C LYS A 202 -10.41 -5.97 -10.07
N ARG A 203 -9.46 -6.11 -9.14
CA ARG A 203 -9.26 -5.13 -8.05
C ARG A 203 -8.84 -3.76 -8.57
N VAL A 204 -7.92 -3.75 -9.55
CA VAL A 204 -7.50 -2.50 -10.23
C VAL A 204 -8.67 -1.81 -10.94
N LEU A 205 -9.48 -2.56 -11.67
CA LEU A 205 -10.67 -2.00 -12.33
C LEU A 205 -11.66 -1.39 -11.33
N GLU A 206 -11.87 -2.04 -10.21
CA GLU A 206 -12.72 -1.53 -9.13
C GLU A 206 -12.11 -0.26 -8.49
N SER A 207 -10.78 -0.21 -8.35
CA SER A 207 -10.05 0.96 -7.83
C SER A 207 -10.20 2.14 -8.79
N GLY A 208 -9.92 1.95 -10.08
CA GLY A 208 -10.08 2.99 -11.09
C GLY A 208 -11.52 3.52 -11.18
N ALA A 209 -12.52 2.63 -11.13
CA ALA A 209 -13.93 3.04 -11.12
C ALA A 209 -14.34 3.83 -9.86
N ALA A 210 -13.62 3.67 -8.75
CA ALA A 210 -13.90 4.36 -7.50
C ALA A 210 -13.16 5.71 -7.35
N ALA A 211 -12.09 5.95 -8.10
CA ALA A 211 -11.22 7.14 -7.96
C ALA A 211 -12.00 8.46 -8.10
N ASP A 212 -12.82 8.59 -9.14
CA ASP A 212 -13.66 9.77 -9.35
C ASP A 212 -14.65 10.00 -8.19
N THR A 213 -15.17 8.94 -7.60
CA THR A 213 -16.09 9.03 -6.45
C THR A 213 -15.35 9.55 -5.23
N VAL A 214 -14.13 9.10 -4.99
CA VAL A 214 -13.26 9.57 -3.89
C VAL A 214 -13.05 11.08 -4.02
N LEU A 215 -12.61 11.55 -5.17
CA LEU A 215 -12.38 12.97 -5.44
C LEU A 215 -13.68 13.80 -5.37
N LYS A 216 -14.74 13.33 -6.03
CA LYS A 216 -16.04 14.01 -6.05
C LYS A 216 -16.60 14.23 -4.65
N PHE A 217 -16.59 13.19 -3.82
CA PHE A 217 -17.21 13.26 -2.49
C PHE A 217 -16.43 14.16 -1.52
N GLU A 218 -15.07 14.18 -1.61
CA GLU A 218 -14.30 15.15 -0.84
C GLU A 218 -14.58 16.58 -1.30
N LYS A 219 -14.61 16.82 -2.61
CA LYS A 219 -14.92 18.14 -3.17
C LYS A 219 -16.30 18.66 -2.76
N GLU A 220 -17.29 17.80 -2.72
CA GLU A 220 -18.64 18.13 -2.26
C GLU A 220 -18.65 18.43 -0.75
N LEU A 221 -17.99 17.59 0.06
CA LEU A 221 -17.88 17.82 1.50
C LEU A 221 -17.17 19.14 1.81
N ASN A 222 -16.08 19.40 1.12
CA ASN A 222 -15.29 20.62 1.30
C ASN A 222 -16.09 21.91 1.05
N LYS A 223 -17.13 21.87 0.19
CA LYS A 223 -18.01 23.03 -0.04
C LYS A 223 -18.99 23.30 1.11
N SER A 224 -19.38 22.25 1.82
CA SER A 224 -20.40 22.32 2.88
C SER A 224 -19.82 22.29 4.29
N PHE A 225 -18.54 21.97 4.44
CA PHE A 225 -17.88 21.88 5.72
C PHE A 225 -17.20 23.21 6.08
N SER A 226 -17.26 23.58 7.36
CA SER A 226 -16.65 24.83 7.83
C SER A 226 -15.12 24.80 7.67
N PRO A 227 -14.51 25.77 6.95
CA PRO A 227 -13.07 25.75 6.63
C PRO A 227 -12.15 25.73 7.87
N ASP A 228 -12.56 26.40 8.96
CA ASP A 228 -11.83 26.46 10.23
C ASP A 228 -11.84 25.13 10.98
N ARG A 229 -12.75 24.21 10.66
CA ARG A 229 -12.90 22.90 11.26
C ARG A 229 -12.33 21.77 10.40
N LYS A 230 -11.89 22.07 9.17
CA LYS A 230 -11.36 21.07 8.22
C LYS A 230 -10.03 20.49 8.72
N PHE A 231 -9.22 21.30 9.35
CA PHE A 231 -7.89 20.90 9.82
C PHE A 231 -7.77 21.04 11.33
N SER A 232 -6.89 20.23 11.91
CA SER A 232 -6.42 20.33 13.30
C SER A 232 -4.90 20.38 13.35
N PHE A 233 -4.36 20.87 14.47
CA PHE A 233 -2.94 20.83 14.77
C PHE A 233 -2.71 19.77 15.85
N GLU A 234 -1.82 18.84 15.58
CA GLU A 234 -1.52 17.72 16.46
C GLU A 234 -0.01 17.65 16.71
N ASN A 235 0.36 17.33 17.95
CA ASN A 235 1.76 17.08 18.28
C ASN A 235 2.06 15.60 17.94
N ARG A 236 2.99 15.37 16.99
CA ARG A 236 3.54 14.05 16.69
C ARG A 236 5.06 14.09 16.94
N ASN A 237 5.51 13.33 17.92
CA ASN A 237 6.93 13.23 18.29
C ASN A 237 7.61 14.59 18.55
N GLY A 238 6.91 15.52 19.20
CA GLY A 238 7.42 16.85 19.48
C GLY A 238 7.24 17.89 18.37
N VAL A 239 6.78 17.48 17.20
CA VAL A 239 6.50 18.38 16.07
C VAL A 239 5.01 18.63 15.95
N VAL A 240 4.61 19.90 15.86
CA VAL A 240 3.22 20.29 15.61
C VAL A 240 2.96 20.24 14.11
N ILE A 241 2.09 19.34 13.69
CA ILE A 241 1.72 19.15 12.30
C ILE A 241 0.25 19.52 12.08
N ARG A 242 -0.04 20.09 10.91
CA ARG A 242 -1.40 20.35 10.45
C ARG A 242 -1.93 19.14 9.71
N GLN A 243 -3.06 18.61 10.16
CA GLN A 243 -3.71 17.43 9.56
C GLN A 243 -5.21 17.65 9.37
N TYR A 244 -5.86 16.83 8.55
CA TYR A 244 -7.29 16.76 8.50
C TYR A 244 -7.87 16.40 9.87
N SER A 245 -8.87 17.16 10.32
CA SER A 245 -9.48 16.96 11.64
C SER A 245 -10.27 15.65 11.70
N SER A 246 -10.41 15.10 12.90
CA SER A 246 -11.26 13.91 13.13
C SER A 246 -12.70 14.11 12.69
N ALA A 247 -13.25 15.33 12.84
CA ALA A 247 -14.59 15.65 12.41
C ALA A 247 -14.74 15.61 10.88
N TYR A 248 -13.75 16.15 10.16
CA TYR A 248 -13.75 16.09 8.69
C TYR A 248 -13.55 14.65 8.19
N ALA A 249 -12.66 13.88 8.83
CA ALA A 249 -12.41 12.47 8.51
C ALA A 249 -13.68 11.61 8.67
N LYS A 250 -14.41 11.77 9.77
CA LYS A 250 -15.68 11.07 10.01
C LYS A 250 -16.72 11.42 8.96
N ALA A 251 -16.95 12.71 8.72
CA ALA A 251 -17.92 13.17 7.73
C ALA A 251 -17.60 12.66 6.31
N TYR A 252 -16.31 12.60 5.96
CA TYR A 252 -15.89 12.06 4.66
C TYR A 252 -16.07 10.54 4.58
N ASN A 253 -15.69 9.80 5.63
CA ASN A 253 -15.90 8.36 5.71
C ASN A 253 -17.39 7.98 5.63
N GLU A 254 -18.27 8.72 6.29
CA GLU A 254 -19.72 8.56 6.21
C GLU A 254 -20.24 8.79 4.77
N LYS A 255 -19.74 9.84 4.10
CA LYS A 255 -20.09 10.14 2.71
C LYS A 255 -19.62 9.05 1.75
N LEU A 256 -18.48 8.43 2.01
CA LEU A 256 -17.96 7.27 1.29
C LEU A 256 -18.69 5.95 1.61
N LYS A 257 -19.63 5.96 2.58
CA LYS A 257 -20.46 4.80 2.97
C LYS A 257 -19.62 3.56 3.28
N GLY A 258 -18.54 3.70 4.07
CA GLY A 258 -17.66 2.62 4.47
C GLY A 258 -16.78 2.06 3.35
N MET A 259 -16.53 2.82 2.29
CA MET A 259 -15.67 2.37 1.19
C MET A 259 -14.27 1.98 1.68
N ILE A 260 -13.66 2.78 2.56
CA ILE A 260 -12.29 2.59 3.03
C ILE A 260 -12.17 1.28 3.79
N GLU A 261 -13.07 1.04 4.74
CA GLU A 261 -13.15 -0.23 5.47
C GLU A 261 -13.32 -1.43 4.54
N ARG A 262 -14.28 -1.36 3.60
CA ARG A 262 -14.48 -2.45 2.63
C ARG A 262 -13.24 -2.72 1.81
N ARG A 263 -12.51 -1.70 1.33
CA ARG A 263 -11.27 -1.87 0.56
C ARG A 263 -10.17 -2.47 1.42
N MET A 264 -10.05 -2.06 2.68
CA MET A 264 -9.08 -2.65 3.62
C MET A 264 -9.39 -4.12 3.91
N ARG A 265 -10.66 -4.47 4.15
CA ARG A 265 -11.10 -5.87 4.32
C ARG A 265 -10.81 -6.73 3.07
N GLN A 266 -11.05 -6.17 1.87
CA GLN A 266 -10.72 -6.82 0.61
C GLN A 266 -9.22 -7.02 0.43
N SER A 267 -8.39 -6.06 0.86
CA SER A 267 -6.93 -6.18 0.86
C SER A 267 -6.46 -7.32 1.75
N ILE A 268 -6.95 -7.40 2.98
CA ILE A 268 -6.61 -8.46 3.94
C ILE A 268 -6.94 -9.84 3.37
N TYR A 269 -8.16 -10.00 2.82
CA TYR A 269 -8.57 -11.25 2.17
C TYR A 269 -7.69 -11.60 0.98
N ALA A 270 -7.40 -10.62 0.12
CA ALA A 270 -6.57 -10.82 -1.07
C ALA A 270 -5.15 -11.23 -0.69
N VAL A 271 -4.52 -10.53 0.26
CA VAL A 271 -3.16 -10.84 0.74
C VAL A 271 -3.08 -12.27 1.26
N ALA A 272 -3.96 -12.65 2.18
CA ALA A 272 -4.00 -14.01 2.72
C ALA A 272 -4.22 -15.07 1.62
N SER A 273 -5.12 -14.79 0.67
CA SER A 273 -5.43 -15.70 -0.43
C SER A 273 -4.28 -15.83 -1.44
N PHE A 274 -3.50 -14.77 -1.68
CA PHE A 274 -2.28 -14.84 -2.48
C PHE A 274 -1.18 -15.65 -1.79
N TRP A 275 -0.96 -15.48 -0.48
CA TRP A 275 -0.04 -16.31 0.29
C TRP A 275 -0.45 -17.79 0.24
N TYR A 276 -1.73 -18.07 0.47
CA TYR A 276 -2.27 -19.42 0.40
C TYR A 276 -2.12 -20.02 -1.00
N THR A 277 -2.40 -19.25 -2.04
CA THR A 277 -2.26 -19.69 -3.44
C THR A 277 -0.81 -20.03 -3.77
N ALA A 278 0.17 -19.22 -3.32
CA ALA A 278 1.58 -19.51 -3.51
C ALA A 278 1.99 -20.83 -2.86
N TRP A 279 1.53 -21.09 -1.64
CA TRP A 279 1.80 -22.32 -0.91
C TRP A 279 1.18 -23.55 -1.59
N ILE A 280 -0.08 -23.47 -2.04
CA ILE A 280 -0.73 -24.51 -2.81
C ILE A 280 0.03 -24.82 -4.11
N ASN A 281 0.38 -23.79 -4.88
CA ASN A 281 1.12 -23.91 -6.14
C ASN A 281 2.54 -24.46 -5.95
N ALA A 282 3.10 -24.35 -4.76
CA ALA A 282 4.39 -24.95 -4.39
C ALA A 282 4.27 -26.42 -3.98
N GLY A 283 3.07 -27.01 -3.96
CA GLY A 283 2.84 -28.39 -3.54
C GLY A 283 2.62 -28.55 -2.04
N GLN A 284 2.22 -27.50 -1.34
CA GLN A 284 1.89 -27.50 0.09
C GLN A 284 3.03 -28.05 0.98
N PRO A 285 4.26 -27.50 0.87
CA PRO A 285 5.37 -27.98 1.68
C PRO A 285 5.07 -27.87 3.18
N ASP A 286 5.57 -28.83 3.96
CA ASP A 286 5.52 -28.74 5.42
C ASP A 286 6.41 -27.57 5.90
N LEU A 287 5.83 -26.68 6.69
CA LEU A 287 6.48 -25.47 7.20
C LEU A 287 6.91 -25.59 8.68
N THR A 288 6.65 -26.73 9.33
CA THR A 288 6.87 -26.92 10.76
C THR A 288 8.34 -26.71 11.17
N GLN A 289 9.26 -27.25 10.37
CA GLN A 289 10.68 -27.09 10.65
C GLN A 289 11.19 -25.67 10.39
N LEU A 290 10.55 -24.95 9.48
CA LEU A 290 10.91 -23.56 9.19
C LEU A 290 10.52 -22.61 10.32
N ALA A 291 9.46 -22.92 11.05
CA ALA A 291 8.98 -22.10 12.16
C ALA A 291 9.95 -22.04 13.36
N GLN A 292 10.90 -22.97 13.43
CA GLN A 292 11.88 -23.08 14.50
C GLN A 292 13.26 -22.49 14.14
N LYS A 293 13.44 -22.03 12.89
CA LYS A 293 14.70 -21.45 12.45
C LYS A 293 14.77 -19.97 12.85
N GLU A 294 15.94 -19.54 13.23
CA GLU A 294 16.27 -18.12 13.30
C GLU A 294 16.75 -17.61 11.93
N PHE A 295 16.63 -16.33 11.70
CA PHE A 295 17.23 -15.71 10.51
C PHE A 295 18.75 -15.84 10.57
N SER A 296 19.37 -16.07 9.41
CA SER A 296 20.82 -16.01 9.33
C SER A 296 21.33 -14.58 9.60
N SER A 297 22.60 -14.46 9.97
CA SER A 297 23.22 -13.13 10.16
C SER A 297 23.20 -12.30 8.85
N GLU A 298 23.21 -12.95 7.70
CA GLU A 298 23.10 -12.30 6.39
C GLU A 298 21.69 -11.76 6.14
N ASP A 299 20.65 -12.57 6.44
CA ASP A 299 19.25 -12.13 6.33
C ASP A 299 18.97 -10.95 7.26
N GLN A 300 19.43 -11.05 8.52
CA GLN A 300 19.25 -9.96 9.49
C GLN A 300 19.96 -8.68 9.03
N LYS A 301 21.18 -8.80 8.51
CA LYS A 301 21.92 -7.66 7.99
C LYS A 301 21.18 -6.99 6.82
N GLU A 302 20.61 -7.78 5.88
CA GLU A 302 19.83 -7.23 4.77
C GLU A 302 18.62 -6.42 5.27
N PHE A 303 17.91 -6.90 6.29
CA PHE A 303 16.78 -6.21 6.88
C PHE A 303 17.20 -4.91 7.59
N ASP A 304 18.30 -4.94 8.33
CA ASP A 304 18.84 -3.78 9.05
C ASP A 304 19.37 -2.70 8.11
N GLU A 305 20.04 -3.09 7.02
CA GLU A 305 20.58 -2.17 6.00
C GLU A 305 19.46 -1.36 5.32
N LEU A 306 18.34 -1.98 4.99
CA LEU A 306 17.18 -1.26 4.43
C LEU A 306 16.66 -0.19 5.40
N ASN A 307 16.51 -0.56 6.68
CA ASN A 307 16.04 0.37 7.70
C ASN A 307 17.04 1.52 7.95
N ALA A 308 18.34 1.22 7.97
CA ALA A 308 19.38 2.22 8.13
C ALA A 308 19.43 3.19 6.93
N ALA A 309 19.38 2.66 5.72
CA ALA A 309 19.37 3.45 4.50
C ALA A 309 18.13 4.35 4.41
N TRP A 310 16.95 3.84 4.79
CA TRP A 310 15.74 4.65 4.84
C TRP A 310 15.85 5.79 5.84
N ARG A 311 16.34 5.56 7.06
CA ARG A 311 16.53 6.61 8.07
C ARG A 311 17.51 7.68 7.62
N SER A 312 18.61 7.31 6.98
CA SER A 312 19.61 8.25 6.50
C SER A 312 19.16 9.08 5.28
N ASN A 313 18.23 8.55 4.48
CA ASN A 313 17.70 9.20 3.29
C ASN A 313 16.38 9.94 3.55
N SER A 314 15.65 9.65 4.62
CA SER A 314 14.39 10.31 4.95
C SER A 314 14.54 11.83 5.13
N GLU A 315 15.74 12.30 5.50
CA GLU A 315 16.06 13.72 5.57
C GLU A 315 16.27 14.39 4.19
N ARG A 316 16.47 13.60 3.11
CA ARG A 316 16.71 14.12 1.75
C ARG A 316 15.46 14.17 0.87
N ILE A 317 14.38 13.55 1.32
CA ILE A 317 13.16 13.32 0.52
C ILE A 317 12.31 14.57 0.40
N ASP A 318 12.50 15.55 1.26
CA ASP A 318 11.78 16.82 1.26
C ASP A 318 12.02 17.71 0.02
N ASN A 319 12.84 17.28 -0.94
CA ASN A 319 13.25 18.13 -2.06
C ASN A 319 12.71 17.72 -3.44
N HIS A 320 11.87 16.67 -3.55
CA HIS A 320 11.45 16.15 -4.86
C HIS A 320 9.98 15.69 -4.93
N GLU A 321 9.05 16.40 -4.27
CA GLU A 321 7.62 16.31 -4.60
C GLU A 321 6.97 17.69 -4.75
#